data_1ce599a6ec03a8e4903e4510397d8a3b
#
_entry.id   1ce599a6ec03a8e4903e4510397d8a3b
#
_cell.length_a   1.000
_cell.length_b   1.000
_cell.length_c   1.000
_cell.angle_alpha   90.00
_cell.angle_beta   90.00
_cell.angle_gamma   90.00
#
_symmetry.space_group_name_H-M   'P 1'
#
loop_
_entity.id
_entity.type
_entity.pdbx_description
1 polymer ?
#
loop_
_entity_poly.entity_id
_entity_poly.type
_entity_poly.pdbx_seq_one_letter_code
_entity_poly.pdbx_strand_id
1 'polypeptide(L)'
;MWWLPHRKLDEKQMKTFRKPISILLTCLALTGMVAGINQLWACKGDRLPSEVNGGVATVSSAERNAAFAAQEAEAADAEAGYYETETERAAELAITPYENLEQPAELKRRDEFLLFKSQFIISYDVNKMCPNYVCWSLTPGRAYGKVQRTNNFHGDPAMNERTRVETFDYNGSGYDRGHMCPAGDNKNTEKAMDESFCMTNICPQNHNLNTGAWNDLEMQCRSWAKNYGTLYICCGPIFDSPNPKTIGRRQGLKIAVPDRFFKVVLALGRVPKAIGFIYPNRACDGDMRDYAVSVDKVEKETGMDFFYQLEDKQEKELERVCNPASWGI
;
A
#
# COMPACT_ATOMS: atom_id res chain seq x y z
N MET A 1 41.26 0.91 16.35
CA MET A 1 41.22 1.56 17.67
C MET A 1 41.09 3.05 17.45
N TRP A 2 39.86 3.56 17.30
CA TRP A 2 39.49 4.98 17.44
C TRP A 2 37.97 5.02 17.66
N TRP A 3 37.63 5.21 18.91
CA TRP A 3 36.29 5.41 19.41
C TRP A 3 36.00 6.91 19.37
N LEU A 4 34.89 7.36 18.78
CA LEU A 4 34.38 8.72 18.94
C LEU A 4 33.04 8.64 19.69
N PRO A 5 32.85 9.40 20.76
CA PRO A 5 31.64 9.35 21.58
C PRO A 5 30.51 10.19 20.95
N HIS A 6 29.30 9.64 21.01
CA HIS A 6 28.05 10.32 20.68
C HIS A 6 27.89 11.61 21.50
N ARG A 7 27.85 12.75 20.86
CA ARG A 7 27.38 14.01 21.48
C ARG A 7 25.84 13.99 21.52
N LYS A 8 25.29 13.96 22.73
CA LYS A 8 23.89 14.33 22.98
C LYS A 8 23.73 15.81 22.62
N LEU A 9 22.83 16.14 21.71
CA LEU A 9 22.43 17.50 21.42
C LEU A 9 21.58 18.02 22.58
N ASP A 10 21.92 19.22 23.06
CA ASP A 10 21.28 19.89 24.19
C ASP A 10 19.86 20.39 23.80
N GLU A 11 18.90 20.20 24.70
CA GLU A 11 17.48 20.58 24.54
C GLU A 11 17.26 22.07 24.20
N LYS A 12 18.27 22.90 24.37
CA LYS A 12 18.22 24.33 24.03
C LYS A 12 18.33 24.63 22.55
N GLN A 13 18.84 23.72 21.73
CA GLN A 13 18.96 23.91 20.26
C GLN A 13 17.71 23.56 19.48
N MET A 14 16.76 22.83 20.06
CA MET A 14 15.49 22.46 19.40
C MET A 14 14.41 23.56 19.42
N LYS A 15 14.62 24.69 20.10
CA LYS A 15 13.61 25.76 20.17
C LYS A 15 13.71 26.86 19.11
N THR A 16 14.65 26.78 18.15
CA THR A 16 14.91 27.90 17.23
C THR A 16 14.32 27.73 15.81
N PHE A 17 13.58 26.66 15.51
CA PHE A 17 12.95 26.44 14.19
C PHE A 17 11.41 26.35 14.25
N ARG A 18 10.77 27.28 14.93
CA ARG A 18 9.33 27.51 14.78
C ARG A 18 9.08 28.96 14.37
N LYS A 19 9.07 29.23 13.06
CA LYS A 19 8.37 30.38 12.50
C LYS A 19 7.26 29.88 11.57
N PRO A 20 6.01 30.31 11.75
CA PRO A 20 4.93 29.96 10.85
C PRO A 20 5.09 30.74 9.54
N ILE A 21 5.07 30.03 8.42
CA ILE A 21 4.96 30.65 7.10
C ILE A 21 3.48 30.98 6.91
N SER A 22 3.16 32.28 7.04
CA SER A 22 1.86 32.85 6.66
C SER A 22 1.78 32.83 5.13
N ILE A 23 0.96 31.95 4.56
CA ILE A 23 0.60 32.01 3.15
C ILE A 23 -0.59 32.95 3.01
N LEU A 24 -0.33 34.10 2.40
CA LEU A 24 -1.31 35.10 2.02
C LEU A 24 -2.11 34.56 0.83
N LEU A 25 -3.36 34.13 1.07
CA LEU A 25 -4.32 33.85 -0.02
C LEU A 25 -4.87 35.17 -0.55
N THR A 26 -4.46 35.58 -1.74
CA THR A 26 -5.14 36.61 -2.52
C THR A 26 -6.30 35.98 -3.27
N CYS A 27 -7.52 36.22 -2.81
CA CYS A 27 -8.75 35.98 -3.55
C CYS A 27 -8.83 36.93 -4.73
N LEU A 28 -8.78 36.43 -5.95
CA LEU A 28 -9.25 37.11 -7.14
C LEU A 28 -10.65 36.58 -7.49
N ALA A 29 -11.64 37.40 -7.17
CA ALA A 29 -13.01 37.21 -7.62
C ALA A 29 -13.11 37.56 -9.11
N LEU A 30 -13.47 36.58 -9.94
CA LEU A 30 -13.94 36.81 -11.29
C LEU A 30 -15.44 36.52 -11.33
N THR A 31 -16.21 37.59 -11.24
CA THR A 31 -17.64 37.60 -11.58
C THR A 31 -17.80 37.54 -13.08
N GLY A 32 -18.42 36.49 -13.61
CA GLY A 32 -18.87 36.37 -14.99
C GLY A 32 -20.30 35.87 -15.01
N MET A 33 -21.24 36.81 -15.34
CA MET A 33 -22.63 36.54 -15.64
C MET A 33 -22.76 35.50 -16.76
N VAL A 34 -23.63 34.53 -16.58
CA VAL A 34 -24.38 33.94 -17.72
C VAL A 34 -25.85 33.85 -17.30
N ALA A 35 -26.64 34.67 -18.05
CA ALA A 35 -28.08 34.75 -17.93
C ALA A 35 -28.76 33.49 -18.52
N GLY A 36 -29.89 33.19 -17.91
CA GLY A 36 -30.70 32.00 -18.11
C GLY A 36 -31.28 31.79 -19.50
N ILE A 37 -31.73 30.56 -19.73
CA ILE A 37 -32.91 30.21 -20.53
C ILE A 37 -33.61 29.05 -19.83
N ASN A 38 -34.66 29.37 -19.09
CA ASN A 38 -35.73 28.42 -18.76
C ASN A 38 -36.67 28.33 -19.97
N GLN A 39 -36.91 27.17 -20.51
CA GLN A 39 -38.13 26.90 -21.24
C GLN A 39 -38.77 25.59 -20.82
N LEU A 40 -39.93 25.77 -20.20
CA LEU A 40 -40.93 24.76 -19.91
C LEU A 40 -41.31 23.98 -21.18
N TRP A 41 -41.48 22.70 -21.05
CA TRP A 41 -42.36 21.91 -21.91
C TRP A 41 -43.48 21.32 -21.09
N ALA A 42 -44.67 21.90 -21.31
CA ALA A 42 -45.94 21.40 -20.78
C ALA A 42 -46.46 20.27 -21.70
N CYS A 43 -46.90 19.19 -21.08
CA CYS A 43 -47.66 18.14 -21.75
C CYS A 43 -49.01 18.64 -22.22
N LYS A 44 -49.33 18.44 -23.49
CA LYS A 44 -50.71 18.32 -23.96
C LYS A 44 -50.83 17.12 -24.90
N GLY A 45 -51.64 16.17 -24.49
CA GLY A 45 -52.06 15.08 -25.32
C GLY A 45 -53.00 15.57 -26.45
N ASP A 46 -52.92 14.93 -27.60
CA ASP A 46 -54.07 14.58 -28.42
C ASP A 46 -53.64 13.71 -29.63
N ARG A 47 -54.37 12.58 -29.75
CA ARG A 47 -54.77 11.82 -30.95
C ARG A 47 -53.74 11.45 -32.03
N LEU A 48 -53.55 10.16 -32.19
CA LEU A 48 -53.08 9.51 -33.40
C LEU A 48 -53.98 9.77 -34.62
N PRO A 49 -53.39 9.91 -35.79
CA PRO A 49 -53.93 9.31 -37.00
C PRO A 49 -52.95 8.30 -37.63
N SER A 50 -53.56 7.32 -38.23
CA SER A 50 -53.01 6.19 -38.96
C SER A 50 -52.22 6.56 -40.20
N GLU A 51 -51.22 5.72 -40.52
CA GLU A 51 -50.59 5.49 -41.82
C GLU A 51 -49.87 6.65 -42.51
N VAL A 52 -48.54 6.53 -42.60
CA VAL A 52 -47.79 6.78 -43.84
C VAL A 52 -46.41 6.06 -43.78
N ASN A 53 -46.17 5.26 -44.75
CA ASN A 53 -44.94 4.76 -45.36
C ASN A 53 -43.58 5.00 -44.69
N GLY A 54 -42.87 3.90 -44.57
CA GLY A 54 -41.48 3.78 -44.14
C GLY A 54 -40.50 4.63 -44.94
N GLY A 55 -39.89 5.55 -44.25
CA GLY A 55 -38.57 6.08 -44.54
C GLY A 55 -37.68 5.81 -43.36
N VAL A 56 -36.89 4.76 -43.43
CA VAL A 56 -35.79 4.55 -42.48
C VAL A 56 -34.79 5.67 -42.76
N ALA A 57 -34.78 6.70 -41.92
CA ALA A 57 -33.72 7.71 -41.93
C ALA A 57 -32.41 7.00 -41.57
N THR A 58 -31.59 6.71 -42.58
CA THR A 58 -30.25 6.21 -42.43
C THR A 58 -29.39 7.32 -41.84
N VAL A 59 -29.19 7.31 -40.52
CA VAL A 59 -28.20 8.15 -39.86
C VAL A 59 -26.85 7.89 -40.53
N SER A 60 -26.24 8.94 -41.08
CA SER A 60 -24.97 8.83 -41.79
C SER A 60 -23.87 8.28 -40.88
N SER A 61 -22.85 7.65 -41.46
CA SER A 61 -21.69 7.14 -40.70
C SER A 61 -20.99 8.28 -39.96
N ALA A 62 -21.03 9.51 -40.45
CA ALA A 62 -20.46 10.70 -39.80
C ALA A 62 -21.22 11.09 -38.52
N GLU A 63 -22.57 11.02 -38.55
CA GLU A 63 -23.39 11.32 -37.36
C GLU A 63 -23.25 10.24 -36.28
N ARG A 64 -23.11 8.98 -36.68
CA ARG A 64 -22.81 7.89 -35.71
C ARG A 64 -21.45 8.05 -35.07
N ASN A 65 -20.41 8.40 -35.84
CA ASN A 65 -19.07 8.63 -35.32
C ASN A 65 -19.01 9.87 -34.42
N ALA A 66 -19.74 10.94 -34.74
CA ALA A 66 -19.84 12.12 -33.89
C ALA A 66 -20.57 11.83 -32.57
N ALA A 67 -21.63 11.03 -32.58
CA ALA A 67 -22.34 10.62 -31.38
C ALA A 67 -21.48 9.71 -30.49
N PHE A 68 -20.69 8.81 -31.10
CA PHE A 68 -19.77 7.93 -30.36
C PHE A 68 -18.62 8.74 -29.72
N ALA A 69 -18.03 9.69 -30.46
CA ALA A 69 -17.00 10.57 -29.93
C ALA A 69 -17.49 11.48 -28.78
N ALA A 70 -18.75 11.96 -28.88
CA ALA A 70 -19.37 12.73 -27.80
C ALA A 70 -19.61 11.89 -26.54
N GLN A 71 -20.01 10.63 -26.71
CA GLN A 71 -20.22 9.70 -25.60
C GLN A 71 -18.91 9.28 -24.94
N GLU A 72 -17.82 9.11 -25.71
CA GLU A 72 -16.48 8.88 -25.18
C GLU A 72 -15.93 10.10 -24.43
N ALA A 73 -16.20 11.33 -24.93
CA ALA A 73 -15.78 12.54 -24.23
C ALA A 73 -16.55 12.75 -22.92
N GLU A 74 -17.86 12.50 -22.90
CA GLU A 74 -18.69 12.59 -21.70
C GLU A 74 -18.29 11.53 -20.65
N ALA A 75 -17.92 10.31 -21.08
CA ALA A 75 -17.40 9.27 -20.21
C ALA A 75 -16.00 9.64 -19.66
N ALA A 76 -15.14 10.25 -20.47
CA ALA A 76 -13.82 10.70 -20.04
C ALA A 76 -13.90 11.86 -19.04
N ASP A 77 -14.82 12.81 -19.23
CA ASP A 77 -15.06 13.92 -18.29
C ASP A 77 -15.69 13.42 -16.98
N ALA A 78 -16.59 12.45 -17.03
CA ALA A 78 -17.16 11.82 -15.84
C ALA A 78 -16.11 11.02 -15.06
N GLU A 79 -15.21 10.33 -15.76
CA GLU A 79 -14.11 9.60 -15.18
C GLU A 79 -13.07 10.57 -14.56
N ALA A 80 -12.74 11.67 -15.23
CA ALA A 80 -11.86 12.71 -14.71
C ALA A 80 -12.45 13.40 -13.47
N GLY A 81 -13.73 13.74 -13.47
CA GLY A 81 -14.43 14.30 -12.30
C GLY A 81 -14.51 13.32 -11.12
N TYR A 82 -14.65 12.03 -11.39
CA TYR A 82 -14.58 10.98 -10.37
C TYR A 82 -13.19 10.90 -9.74
N TYR A 83 -12.11 10.98 -10.53
CA TYR A 83 -10.74 10.97 -10.03
C TYR A 83 -10.36 12.24 -9.25
N GLU A 84 -10.86 13.42 -9.63
CA GLU A 84 -10.63 14.65 -8.87
C GLU A 84 -11.30 14.59 -7.50
N THR A 85 -12.55 14.16 -7.39
CA THR A 85 -13.27 14.03 -6.13
C THR A 85 -12.70 12.93 -5.25
N GLU A 86 -12.20 11.82 -5.81
CA GLU A 86 -11.51 10.79 -5.03
C GLU A 86 -10.13 11.24 -4.54
N THR A 87 -9.41 12.03 -5.35
CA THR A 87 -8.10 12.57 -4.98
C THR A 87 -8.23 13.61 -3.86
N GLU A 88 -9.22 14.50 -3.95
CA GLU A 88 -9.55 15.46 -2.88
C GLU A 88 -9.99 14.75 -1.61
N ARG A 89 -10.83 13.74 -1.72
CA ARG A 89 -11.28 12.92 -0.59
C ARG A 89 -10.16 12.09 0.03
N ALA A 90 -9.22 11.59 -0.79
CA ALA A 90 -8.03 10.90 -0.32
C ALA A 90 -7.05 11.86 0.36
N ALA A 91 -6.94 13.11 -0.12
CA ALA A 91 -6.13 14.14 0.52
C ALA A 91 -6.74 14.57 1.87
N GLU A 92 -8.06 14.67 1.97
CA GLU A 92 -8.77 14.99 3.23
C GLU A 92 -8.65 13.85 4.26
N LEU A 93 -8.64 12.59 3.79
CA LEU A 93 -8.41 11.40 4.63
C LEU A 93 -6.92 11.16 4.97
N ALA A 94 -6.00 11.77 4.21
CA ALA A 94 -4.55 11.60 4.40
C ALA A 94 -3.96 12.55 5.46
N ILE A 95 -4.73 13.49 6.00
CA ILE A 95 -4.27 14.36 7.09
C ILE A 95 -4.42 13.59 8.40
N THR A 96 -3.44 12.75 8.70
CA THR A 96 -3.31 12.20 10.05
C THR A 96 -2.27 13.03 10.80
N PRO A 97 -2.48 13.33 12.08
CA PRO A 97 -1.48 14.00 12.92
C PRO A 97 -0.27 13.08 13.22
N TYR A 98 -0.29 11.85 12.76
CA TYR A 98 0.70 10.82 13.05
C TYR A 98 1.68 10.67 11.89
N GLU A 99 2.98 10.79 12.18
CA GLU A 99 4.05 10.49 11.22
C GLU A 99 4.46 9.03 11.35
N ASN A 100 4.66 8.35 10.20
CA ASN A 100 5.14 6.95 10.12
C ASN A 100 4.32 5.94 10.96
N LEU A 101 2.99 6.08 10.97
CA LEU A 101 2.08 5.22 11.74
C LEU A 101 2.18 3.73 11.35
N GLU A 102 2.67 3.44 10.15
CA GLU A 102 2.95 2.09 9.67
C GLU A 102 4.20 1.45 10.31
N GLN A 103 5.08 2.26 10.92
CA GLN A 103 6.32 1.77 11.48
C GLN A 103 6.10 1.31 12.92
N PRO A 104 6.47 0.06 13.26
CA PRO A 104 6.44 -0.43 14.65
C PRO A 104 7.39 0.35 15.56
N ALA A 105 7.18 0.27 16.86
CA ALA A 105 8.13 0.76 17.85
C ALA A 105 9.51 0.09 17.69
N GLU A 106 10.56 0.74 18.17
CA GLU A 106 11.95 0.25 18.09
C GLU A 106 12.08 -1.17 18.64
N LEU A 107 12.75 -2.04 17.90
CA LEU A 107 12.94 -3.45 18.25
C LEU A 107 13.99 -3.62 19.38
N LYS A 108 13.53 -3.82 20.61
CA LYS A 108 14.41 -3.91 21.80
C LYS A 108 15.29 -5.18 21.88
N ARG A 109 14.99 -6.23 21.11
CA ARG A 109 15.60 -7.57 21.26
C ARG A 109 16.14 -8.16 19.96
N ARG A 110 16.28 -7.34 18.91
CA ARG A 110 16.78 -7.77 17.60
C ARG A 110 17.72 -6.72 17.05
N ASP A 111 18.72 -7.17 16.30
CA ASP A 111 19.52 -6.26 15.50
C ASP A 111 18.63 -5.65 14.40
N GLU A 112 18.68 -4.33 14.32
CA GLU A 112 17.87 -3.56 13.39
C GLU A 112 18.77 -2.67 12.54
N PHE A 113 18.73 -2.88 11.23
CA PHE A 113 19.35 -1.99 10.25
C PHE A 113 18.25 -1.36 9.38
N LEU A 114 17.94 -0.10 9.65
CA LEU A 114 16.89 0.62 8.94
C LEU A 114 17.35 1.08 7.55
N LEU A 115 16.58 0.72 6.54
CA LEU A 115 16.74 1.12 5.15
C LEU A 115 15.52 1.92 4.70
N PHE A 116 15.72 3.18 4.38
CA PHE A 116 14.68 4.08 3.91
C PHE A 116 14.64 4.06 2.38
N LYS A 117 13.56 3.51 1.82
CA LYS A 117 13.26 3.55 0.39
C LYS A 117 12.31 4.71 0.10
N SER A 118 12.08 5.03 -1.16
CA SER A 118 11.24 6.18 -1.53
C SER A 118 9.78 6.03 -1.10
N GLN A 119 9.29 4.79 -0.89
CA GLN A 119 7.89 4.50 -0.61
C GLN A 119 7.65 3.52 0.55
N PHE A 120 8.70 3.01 1.18
CA PHE A 120 8.61 2.06 2.29
C PHE A 120 9.90 2.05 3.12
N ILE A 121 9.79 1.55 4.34
CA ILE A 121 10.90 1.39 5.28
C ILE A 121 11.12 -0.10 5.52
N ILE A 122 12.36 -0.52 5.57
CA ILE A 122 12.78 -1.89 5.88
C ILE A 122 13.57 -1.87 7.18
N SER A 123 13.18 -2.67 8.16
CA SER A 123 14.05 -3.09 9.24
C SER A 123 14.69 -4.42 8.84
N TYR A 124 16.00 -4.46 8.67
CA TYR A 124 16.73 -5.61 8.15
C TYR A 124 17.58 -6.29 9.22
N ASP A 125 17.47 -7.60 9.30
CA ASP A 125 18.31 -8.45 10.15
C ASP A 125 19.47 -9.01 9.32
N VAL A 126 20.67 -8.49 9.54
CA VAL A 126 21.88 -8.90 8.81
C VAL A 126 22.34 -10.32 9.17
N ASN A 127 21.92 -10.89 10.31
CA ASN A 127 22.25 -12.25 10.72
C ASN A 127 21.35 -13.28 10.02
N LYS A 128 20.09 -12.92 9.77
CA LYS A 128 19.12 -13.75 9.05
C LYS A 128 19.11 -13.50 7.55
N MET A 129 19.72 -12.39 7.11
CA MET A 129 19.66 -11.94 5.71
C MET A 129 18.21 -11.78 5.20
N CYS A 130 17.34 -11.32 6.08
CA CYS A 130 15.90 -11.08 5.83
C CYS A 130 15.46 -9.80 6.53
N PRO A 131 14.40 -9.13 6.09
CA PRO A 131 13.81 -8.06 6.89
C PRO A 131 13.24 -8.61 8.21
N ASN A 132 13.31 -7.82 9.28
CA ASN A 132 12.48 -8.02 10.47
C ASN A 132 11.03 -7.67 10.13
N TYR A 133 10.86 -6.51 9.48
CA TYR A 133 9.60 -6.05 8.90
C TYR A 133 9.88 -5.11 7.72
N VAL A 134 8.84 -4.90 6.92
CA VAL A 134 8.74 -3.85 5.91
C VAL A 134 7.41 -3.13 6.11
N CYS A 135 7.44 -1.80 6.16
CA CYS A 135 6.24 -1.03 6.40
C CYS A 135 6.07 0.13 5.40
N TRP A 136 4.84 0.45 5.08
CA TRP A 136 4.48 1.51 4.13
C TRP A 136 3.04 1.99 4.33
N SER A 137 2.80 3.24 3.97
CA SER A 137 1.44 3.74 3.77
C SER A 137 0.98 3.45 2.34
N LEU A 138 -0.15 2.78 2.16
CA LEU A 138 -0.77 2.51 0.88
C LEU A 138 -1.93 3.48 0.65
N THR A 139 -1.69 4.53 -0.13
CA THR A 139 -2.74 5.48 -0.50
C THR A 139 -3.54 4.98 -1.71
N PRO A 140 -4.78 5.47 -1.93
CA PRO A 140 -5.51 5.19 -3.17
C PRO A 140 -4.69 5.48 -4.43
N GLY A 141 -3.98 6.61 -4.48
CA GLY A 141 -3.12 6.98 -5.61
C GLY A 141 -2.02 5.97 -5.90
N ARG A 142 -1.40 5.37 -4.88
CA ARG A 142 -0.41 4.30 -5.06
C ARG A 142 -1.04 3.03 -5.63
N ALA A 143 -2.26 2.71 -5.22
CA ALA A 143 -2.99 1.54 -5.71
C ALA A 143 -3.35 1.60 -7.21
N TYR A 144 -3.37 2.81 -7.80
CA TYR A 144 -3.65 3.07 -9.22
C TYR A 144 -2.42 3.35 -10.09
N GLY A 145 -1.22 3.25 -9.57
CA GLY A 145 0.02 3.53 -10.33
C GLY A 145 0.12 2.73 -11.64
N LYS A 146 0.73 3.34 -12.67
CA LYS A 146 0.78 2.81 -14.05
C LYS A 146 2.14 2.25 -14.47
N VAL A 147 3.18 2.39 -13.65
CA VAL A 147 4.51 1.86 -13.97
C VAL A 147 4.44 0.34 -14.12
N GLN A 148 5.01 -0.16 -15.21
CA GLN A 148 5.02 -1.59 -15.51
C GLN A 148 5.97 -2.34 -14.56
N ARG A 149 5.59 -3.56 -14.17
CA ARG A 149 6.44 -4.44 -13.37
C ARG A 149 7.69 -4.84 -14.16
N THR A 150 8.88 -4.64 -13.57
CA THR A 150 10.16 -4.90 -14.24
C THR A 150 10.70 -6.31 -14.03
N ASN A 151 10.41 -6.97 -12.91
CA ASN A 151 11.06 -8.20 -12.44
C ASN A 151 12.59 -8.08 -12.28
N ASN A 152 13.11 -6.86 -12.11
CA ASN A 152 14.54 -6.57 -12.01
C ASN A 152 15.05 -6.79 -10.58
N PHE A 153 15.03 -8.04 -10.11
CA PHE A 153 15.61 -8.37 -8.79
C PHE A 153 17.11 -8.11 -8.77
N HIS A 154 17.59 -7.43 -7.75
CA HIS A 154 19.00 -7.08 -7.59
C HIS A 154 19.40 -6.93 -6.12
N GLY A 155 20.71 -7.11 -5.84
CA GLY A 155 21.26 -6.83 -4.52
C GLY A 155 21.09 -5.37 -4.15
N ASP A 156 20.71 -5.12 -2.90
CA ASP A 156 20.51 -3.74 -2.42
C ASP A 156 21.87 -3.00 -2.35
N PRO A 157 22.05 -1.88 -3.05
CA PRO A 157 23.32 -1.13 -3.04
C PRO A 157 23.65 -0.53 -1.67
N ALA A 158 22.68 -0.40 -0.76
CA ALA A 158 22.91 0.06 0.61
C ALA A 158 23.59 -1.01 1.49
N MET A 159 23.61 -2.27 1.04
CA MET A 159 24.22 -3.38 1.76
C MET A 159 25.68 -3.57 1.39
N ASN A 160 26.49 -3.97 2.39
CA ASN A 160 27.88 -4.34 2.14
C ASN A 160 27.96 -5.55 1.20
N GLU A 161 28.89 -5.57 0.24
CA GLU A 161 29.03 -6.63 -0.76
C GLU A 161 29.15 -8.05 -0.16
N ARG A 162 29.71 -8.19 1.03
CA ARG A 162 29.89 -9.50 1.69
C ARG A 162 28.59 -10.03 2.27
N THR A 163 27.68 -9.13 2.68
CA THR A 163 26.40 -9.47 3.32
C THR A 163 25.19 -9.19 2.40
N ARG A 164 25.43 -8.59 1.24
CA ARG A 164 24.39 -8.31 0.26
C ARG A 164 23.91 -9.60 -0.38
N VAL A 165 22.62 -9.90 -0.20
CA VAL A 165 21.96 -11.01 -0.90
C VAL A 165 21.82 -10.67 -2.37
N GLU A 166 22.16 -11.62 -3.23
CA GLU A 166 22.04 -11.49 -4.68
C GLU A 166 20.99 -12.47 -5.22
N THR A 167 20.49 -12.19 -6.39
CA THR A 167 19.43 -12.98 -7.06
C THR A 167 19.81 -14.46 -7.19
N PHE A 168 21.06 -14.74 -7.50
CA PHE A 168 21.54 -16.12 -7.71
C PHE A 168 21.64 -16.92 -6.40
N ASP A 169 21.62 -16.29 -5.21
CA ASP A 169 21.59 -17.00 -3.93
C ASP A 169 20.31 -17.80 -3.72
N TYR A 170 19.24 -17.45 -4.42
CA TYR A 170 17.96 -18.20 -4.44
C TYR A 170 17.91 -19.35 -5.44
N ASN A 171 18.86 -19.43 -6.40
CA ASN A 171 18.81 -20.42 -7.46
C ASN A 171 18.88 -21.84 -6.93
N GLY A 172 17.88 -22.66 -7.30
CA GLY A 172 17.79 -24.06 -6.87
C GLY A 172 17.40 -24.26 -5.41
N SER A 173 16.98 -23.21 -4.70
CA SER A 173 16.58 -23.26 -3.29
C SER A 173 15.23 -23.95 -3.06
N GLY A 174 14.36 -23.98 -4.07
CA GLY A 174 12.97 -24.43 -3.96
C GLY A 174 12.03 -23.35 -3.39
N TYR A 175 12.51 -22.12 -3.21
CA TYR A 175 11.72 -20.98 -2.76
C TYR A 175 11.70 -19.88 -3.80
N ASP A 176 10.58 -19.15 -3.84
CA ASP A 176 10.45 -17.90 -4.59
C ASP A 176 11.12 -16.74 -3.87
N ARG A 177 11.39 -15.69 -4.62
CA ARG A 177 11.73 -14.36 -4.11
C ARG A 177 10.44 -13.64 -3.76
N GLY A 178 9.91 -13.88 -2.55
CA GLY A 178 8.67 -13.30 -2.07
C GLY A 178 8.86 -11.87 -1.59
N HIS A 179 8.08 -10.93 -2.14
CA HIS A 179 8.10 -9.54 -1.72
C HIS A 179 7.42 -9.35 -0.36
N MET A 180 7.97 -8.45 0.46
CA MET A 180 7.26 -7.94 1.63
C MET A 180 6.43 -6.72 1.22
N CYS A 181 7.02 -5.61 0.82
CA CYS A 181 6.29 -4.54 0.13
C CYS A 181 6.15 -4.89 -1.36
N PRO A 182 4.94 -5.12 -1.87
CA PRO A 182 4.76 -5.66 -3.22
C PRO A 182 5.04 -4.64 -4.31
N ALA A 183 5.54 -5.10 -5.45
CA ALA A 183 5.72 -4.27 -6.65
C ALA A 183 4.40 -3.61 -7.10
N GLY A 184 3.26 -4.27 -6.84
CA GLY A 184 1.92 -3.73 -7.14
C GLY A 184 1.59 -2.43 -6.40
N ASP A 185 2.19 -2.20 -5.23
CA ASP A 185 1.99 -1.00 -4.41
C ASP A 185 3.02 0.11 -4.71
N ASN A 186 3.96 -0.15 -5.64
CA ASN A 186 5.06 0.74 -6.01
C ASN A 186 5.03 1.17 -7.49
N LYS A 187 3.81 1.23 -8.07
CA LYS A 187 3.60 1.54 -9.50
C LYS A 187 3.51 3.03 -9.81
N ASN A 188 3.70 3.89 -8.85
CA ASN A 188 3.61 5.35 -9.03
C ASN A 188 4.89 5.98 -9.61
N THR A 189 6.06 5.39 -9.39
CA THR A 189 7.33 5.84 -9.99
C THR A 189 8.22 4.66 -10.37
N GLU A 190 9.08 4.82 -11.38
CA GLU A 190 10.07 3.81 -11.77
C GLU A 190 11.05 3.51 -10.64
N LYS A 191 11.44 4.55 -9.88
CA LYS A 191 12.32 4.39 -8.71
C LYS A 191 11.68 3.50 -7.64
N ALA A 192 10.42 3.74 -7.28
CA ALA A 192 9.72 2.92 -6.28
C ALA A 192 9.56 1.47 -6.77
N MET A 193 9.26 1.29 -8.07
CA MET A 193 9.19 -0.01 -8.70
C MET A 193 10.54 -0.75 -8.60
N ASP A 194 11.65 -0.12 -8.97
CA ASP A 194 12.98 -0.71 -8.91
C ASP A 194 13.37 -1.05 -7.46
N GLU A 195 13.20 -0.12 -6.52
CA GLU A 195 13.46 -0.34 -5.09
C GLU A 195 12.69 -1.53 -4.51
N SER A 196 11.47 -1.81 -5.00
CA SER A 196 10.69 -2.97 -4.53
C SER A 196 11.36 -4.30 -4.85
N PHE A 197 12.23 -4.36 -5.87
CA PHE A 197 12.99 -5.54 -6.27
C PHE A 197 14.36 -5.67 -5.59
N CYS A 198 14.74 -4.75 -4.68
CA CYS A 198 15.91 -4.92 -3.83
C CYS A 198 15.78 -6.19 -2.98
N MET A 199 16.81 -7.02 -2.95
CA MET A 199 16.79 -8.29 -2.21
C MET A 199 16.61 -8.11 -0.70
N THR A 200 16.76 -6.90 -0.16
CA THR A 200 16.44 -6.57 1.24
C THR A 200 14.93 -6.53 1.54
N ASN A 201 14.09 -6.37 0.50
CA ASN A 201 12.62 -6.44 0.57
C ASN A 201 12.09 -7.88 0.36
N ILE A 202 12.95 -8.87 0.25
CA ILE A 202 12.63 -10.21 -0.24
C ILE A 202 12.90 -11.25 0.83
N CYS A 203 11.96 -12.22 0.98
CA CYS A 203 12.13 -13.41 1.80
C CYS A 203 12.00 -14.69 0.98
N PRO A 204 12.65 -15.81 1.38
CA PRO A 204 12.36 -17.12 0.82
C PRO A 204 10.91 -17.54 1.11
N GLN A 205 10.07 -17.58 0.07
CA GLN A 205 8.65 -17.84 0.19
C GLN A 205 8.24 -19.07 -0.64
N ASN A 206 7.35 -19.88 -0.08
CA ASN A 206 6.77 -20.99 -0.81
C ASN A 206 6.02 -20.50 -2.05
N HIS A 207 6.20 -21.19 -3.18
CA HIS A 207 5.63 -20.77 -4.46
C HIS A 207 4.09 -20.62 -4.40
N ASN A 208 3.40 -21.61 -3.86
CA ASN A 208 1.93 -21.60 -3.82
C ASN A 208 1.40 -20.52 -2.86
N LEU A 209 2.10 -20.21 -1.77
CA LEU A 209 1.75 -19.06 -0.93
C LEU A 209 1.98 -17.75 -1.69
N ASN A 210 3.16 -17.56 -2.27
CA ASN A 210 3.55 -16.34 -2.96
C ASN A 210 2.61 -15.98 -4.12
N THR A 211 2.24 -16.97 -4.94
CA THR A 211 1.38 -16.76 -6.12
C THR A 211 -0.12 -16.88 -5.82
N GLY A 212 -0.50 -17.43 -4.67
CA GLY A 212 -1.87 -17.63 -4.20
C GLY A 212 -2.23 -16.70 -3.07
N ALA A 213 -2.49 -17.23 -1.88
CA ALA A 213 -3.09 -16.53 -0.75
C ALA A 213 -2.36 -15.22 -0.34
N TRP A 214 -1.03 -15.15 -0.47
CA TRP A 214 -0.29 -13.91 -0.19
C TRP A 214 -0.55 -12.83 -1.24
N ASN A 215 -0.55 -13.20 -2.54
CA ASN A 215 -0.91 -12.29 -3.63
C ASN A 215 -2.38 -11.83 -3.52
N ASP A 216 -3.29 -12.72 -3.12
CA ASP A 216 -4.70 -12.37 -2.92
C ASP A 216 -4.86 -11.33 -1.80
N LEU A 217 -4.13 -11.48 -0.69
CA LEU A 217 -4.11 -10.49 0.37
C LEU A 217 -3.54 -9.14 -0.10
N GLU A 218 -2.50 -9.14 -0.95
CA GLU A 218 -1.95 -7.91 -1.53
C GLU A 218 -2.97 -7.21 -2.44
N MET A 219 -3.68 -7.98 -3.29
CA MET A 219 -4.76 -7.43 -4.13
C MET A 219 -5.89 -6.87 -3.26
N GLN A 220 -6.23 -7.57 -2.17
CA GLN A 220 -7.26 -7.12 -1.23
C GLN A 220 -6.86 -5.83 -0.51
N CYS A 221 -5.60 -5.68 -0.08
CA CYS A 221 -5.10 -4.43 0.50
C CYS A 221 -5.26 -3.25 -0.48
N ARG A 222 -4.95 -3.44 -1.77
CA ARG A 222 -5.18 -2.40 -2.79
C ARG A 222 -6.66 -2.06 -2.96
N SER A 223 -7.55 -3.06 -2.90
CA SER A 223 -9.00 -2.83 -2.90
C SER A 223 -9.44 -2.05 -1.66
N TRP A 224 -8.93 -2.40 -0.48
CA TRP A 224 -9.25 -1.68 0.75
C TRP A 224 -8.73 -0.24 0.73
N ALA A 225 -7.52 0.01 0.20
CA ALA A 225 -7.02 1.37 0.06
C ALA A 225 -7.94 2.24 -0.79
N LYS A 226 -8.51 1.70 -1.87
CA LYS A 226 -9.49 2.39 -2.72
C LYS A 226 -10.80 2.70 -1.99
N ASN A 227 -11.24 1.80 -1.12
CA ASN A 227 -12.54 1.89 -0.45
C ASN A 227 -12.50 2.64 0.89
N TYR A 228 -11.38 2.57 1.61
CA TYR A 228 -11.26 3.07 2.98
C TYR A 228 -10.24 4.22 3.13
N GLY A 229 -9.57 4.61 2.04
CA GLY A 229 -8.51 5.61 2.07
C GLY A 229 -7.14 5.00 2.40
N THR A 230 -6.25 5.81 2.95
CA THR A 230 -4.88 5.37 3.26
C THR A 230 -4.87 4.22 4.26
N LEU A 231 -4.15 3.16 3.91
CA LEU A 231 -3.83 2.06 4.80
C LEU A 231 -2.39 2.19 5.31
N TYR A 232 -2.20 1.90 6.59
CA TYR A 232 -0.90 1.76 7.22
C TYR A 232 -0.61 0.27 7.35
N ILE A 233 0.42 -0.20 6.67
CA ILE A 233 0.70 -1.63 6.51
C ILE A 233 2.11 -1.93 7.02
N CYS A 234 2.23 -2.97 7.84
CA CYS A 234 3.50 -3.57 8.20
C CYS A 234 3.42 -5.08 7.96
N CYS A 235 4.45 -5.67 7.39
CA CYS A 235 4.53 -7.12 7.22
C CYS A 235 5.96 -7.63 7.35
N GLY A 236 6.09 -8.92 7.59
CA GLY A 236 7.41 -9.53 7.71
C GLY A 236 7.37 -11.02 7.99
N PRO A 237 8.56 -11.64 8.12
CA PRO A 237 8.71 -13.05 8.45
C PRO A 237 8.54 -13.30 9.95
N ILE A 238 8.08 -14.52 10.26
CA ILE A 238 8.11 -15.10 11.62
C ILE A 238 8.99 -16.35 11.55
N PHE A 239 9.91 -16.45 12.52
CA PHE A 239 10.78 -17.60 12.70
C PHE A 239 10.42 -18.27 14.03
N ASP A 240 9.90 -19.51 13.97
CA ASP A 240 9.48 -20.26 15.14
C ASP A 240 10.67 -20.91 15.87
N SER A 241 11.79 -21.07 15.15
CA SER A 241 13.04 -21.61 15.68
C SER A 241 14.15 -20.56 15.72
N PRO A 242 14.98 -20.54 16.76
CA PRO A 242 16.20 -19.72 16.79
C PRO A 242 17.22 -20.15 15.73
N ASN A 243 17.11 -21.39 15.20
CA ASN A 243 17.95 -21.93 14.15
C ASN A 243 17.09 -22.32 12.93
N PRO A 244 16.60 -21.36 12.15
CA PRO A 244 15.75 -21.64 11.00
C PRO A 244 16.53 -22.37 9.89
N LYS A 245 15.81 -23.08 9.04
CA LYS A 245 16.36 -23.58 7.76
C LYS A 245 16.95 -22.39 6.99
N THR A 246 18.04 -22.62 6.28
CA THR A 246 18.69 -21.57 5.47
C THR A 246 18.86 -22.01 4.03
N ILE A 247 18.87 -21.04 3.13
CA ILE A 247 19.27 -21.15 1.73
C ILE A 247 20.47 -20.24 1.47
N GLY A 248 21.03 -20.30 0.28
CA GLY A 248 22.14 -19.47 -0.20
C GLY A 248 23.17 -20.33 -0.93
N ARG A 249 23.68 -19.82 -2.03
CA ARG A 249 24.69 -20.52 -2.85
C ARG A 249 26.13 -20.18 -2.48
N ARG A 250 26.34 -18.97 -1.98
CA ARG A 250 27.69 -18.52 -1.58
C ARG A 250 28.09 -19.11 -0.24
N GLN A 251 29.34 -19.55 -0.15
CA GLN A 251 29.90 -20.04 1.08
C GLN A 251 29.85 -18.95 2.17
N GLY A 252 29.29 -19.28 3.31
CA GLY A 252 29.15 -18.36 4.45
C GLY A 252 27.93 -17.44 4.41
N LEU A 253 27.20 -17.34 3.29
CA LEU A 253 25.95 -16.59 3.23
C LEU A 253 24.78 -17.52 3.48
N LYS A 254 24.00 -17.24 4.53
CA LYS A 254 22.85 -18.04 4.97
C LYS A 254 21.63 -17.15 5.06
N ILE A 255 20.70 -17.29 4.13
CA ILE A 255 19.43 -16.60 4.15
C ILE A 255 18.43 -17.48 4.90
N ALA A 256 17.89 -16.97 6.01
CA ALA A 256 16.93 -17.72 6.81
C ALA A 256 15.60 -17.89 6.05
N VAL A 257 15.03 -19.11 6.15
CA VAL A 257 13.72 -19.41 5.58
C VAL A 257 12.68 -19.21 6.68
N PRO A 258 11.72 -18.28 6.50
CA PRO A 258 10.65 -18.06 7.47
C PRO A 258 9.75 -19.29 7.60
N ASP A 259 9.23 -19.53 8.81
CA ASP A 259 8.19 -20.53 9.05
C ASP A 259 6.81 -19.98 8.70
N ARG A 260 6.61 -18.69 8.95
CA ARG A 260 5.33 -17.97 8.73
C ARG A 260 5.60 -16.55 8.27
N PHE A 261 4.56 -15.88 7.78
CA PHE A 261 4.56 -14.44 7.48
C PHE A 261 3.39 -13.77 8.18
N PHE A 262 3.61 -12.55 8.65
CA PHE A 262 2.54 -11.70 9.16
C PHE A 262 2.30 -10.50 8.25
N LYS A 263 1.10 -9.94 8.33
CA LYS A 263 0.76 -8.62 7.81
C LYS A 263 -0.25 -7.98 8.74
N VAL A 264 -0.02 -6.75 9.18
CA VAL A 264 -0.97 -5.92 9.91
C VAL A 264 -1.39 -4.75 9.04
N VAL A 265 -2.65 -4.39 9.12
CA VAL A 265 -3.28 -3.33 8.32
C VAL A 265 -4.16 -2.47 9.22
N LEU A 266 -3.93 -1.15 9.20
CA LEU A 266 -4.75 -0.16 9.86
C LEU A 266 -5.36 0.79 8.83
N ALA A 267 -6.63 1.10 8.97
CA ALA A 267 -7.34 2.15 8.26
C ALA A 267 -7.95 3.14 9.26
N LEU A 268 -7.63 4.43 9.12
CA LEU A 268 -8.16 5.51 9.98
C LEU A 268 -9.34 6.27 9.35
N GLY A 269 -9.94 5.75 8.30
CA GLY A 269 -11.07 6.37 7.62
C GLY A 269 -12.26 6.68 8.54
N ARG A 270 -13.46 6.82 7.97
CA ARG A 270 -14.68 7.21 8.70
C ARG A 270 -14.94 6.33 9.96
N VAL A 271 -14.59 5.04 9.91
CA VAL A 271 -14.62 4.12 11.03
C VAL A 271 -13.24 3.46 11.13
N PRO A 272 -12.41 3.86 12.11
CA PRO A 272 -11.09 3.26 12.30
C PRO A 272 -11.20 1.75 12.54
N LYS A 273 -10.28 0.99 11.95
CA LYS A 273 -10.23 -0.47 12.10
C LYS A 273 -8.84 -1.01 11.80
N ALA A 274 -8.46 -2.07 12.50
CA ALA A 274 -7.23 -2.80 12.28
C ALA A 274 -7.50 -4.29 12.11
N ILE A 275 -6.58 -4.98 11.44
CA ILE A 275 -6.62 -6.43 11.25
C ILE A 275 -5.20 -6.96 11.05
N GLY A 276 -4.93 -8.14 11.60
CA GLY A 276 -3.71 -8.89 11.36
C GLY A 276 -3.98 -10.14 10.53
N PHE A 277 -2.92 -10.65 9.90
CA PHE A 277 -2.91 -11.94 9.21
C PHE A 277 -1.63 -12.69 9.53
N ILE A 278 -1.74 -14.02 9.68
CA ILE A 278 -0.59 -14.91 9.83
C ILE A 278 -0.76 -16.09 8.88
N TYR A 279 0.14 -16.22 7.91
CA TYR A 279 0.16 -17.30 6.94
C TYR A 279 1.36 -18.22 7.18
N PRO A 280 1.20 -19.55 7.21
CA PRO A 280 2.33 -20.48 7.19
C PRO A 280 3.06 -20.40 5.83
N ASN A 281 4.39 -20.58 5.83
CA ASN A 281 5.20 -20.56 4.59
C ASN A 281 5.04 -21.87 3.78
N ARG A 282 3.80 -22.15 3.39
CA ARG A 282 3.40 -23.31 2.58
C ARG A 282 2.14 -22.98 1.77
N ALA A 283 1.65 -23.91 0.95
CA ALA A 283 0.34 -23.76 0.31
C ALA A 283 -0.75 -23.49 1.35
N CYS A 284 -1.62 -22.55 1.05
CA CYS A 284 -2.74 -22.10 1.87
C CYS A 284 -4.00 -22.15 1.03
N ASP A 285 -4.87 -23.13 1.31
CA ASP A 285 -6.08 -23.41 0.52
C ASP A 285 -7.36 -22.91 1.21
N GLY A 286 -7.23 -22.30 2.39
CA GLY A 286 -8.35 -21.72 3.16
C GLY A 286 -8.76 -20.34 2.69
N ASP A 287 -9.91 -19.91 3.17
CA ASP A 287 -10.40 -18.54 2.99
C ASP A 287 -9.44 -17.53 3.67
N MET A 288 -9.34 -16.31 3.16
CA MET A 288 -8.51 -15.25 3.76
C MET A 288 -8.85 -15.01 5.24
N ARG A 289 -10.14 -15.13 5.58
CA ARG A 289 -10.63 -15.01 6.98
C ARG A 289 -10.05 -16.04 7.94
N ASP A 290 -9.65 -17.21 7.45
CA ASP A 290 -9.11 -18.28 8.28
C ASP A 290 -7.69 -17.96 8.79
N TYR A 291 -7.02 -17.02 8.13
CA TYR A 291 -5.69 -16.51 8.48
C TYR A 291 -5.74 -15.16 9.18
N ALA A 292 -6.95 -14.57 9.30
CA ALA A 292 -7.15 -13.30 9.98
C ALA A 292 -7.04 -13.47 11.51
N VAL A 293 -6.37 -12.53 12.15
CA VAL A 293 -6.16 -12.48 13.60
C VAL A 293 -6.24 -11.03 14.07
N SER A 294 -6.26 -10.80 15.37
CA SER A 294 -6.11 -9.46 15.95
C SER A 294 -4.64 -8.98 15.79
N VAL A 295 -4.43 -7.67 15.84
CA VAL A 295 -3.07 -7.10 15.86
C VAL A 295 -2.34 -7.55 17.10
N ASP A 296 -2.96 -7.53 18.30
CA ASP A 296 -2.42 -8.09 19.57
C ASP A 296 -1.87 -9.51 19.39
N LYS A 297 -2.53 -10.34 18.56
CA LYS A 297 -2.04 -11.70 18.29
C LYS A 297 -0.75 -11.67 17.48
N VAL A 298 -0.65 -10.78 16.50
CA VAL A 298 0.58 -10.60 15.71
C VAL A 298 1.70 -10.08 16.60
N GLU A 299 1.43 -9.11 17.47
CA GLU A 299 2.38 -8.58 18.44
C GLU A 299 2.94 -9.65 19.36
N LYS A 300 2.05 -10.49 19.89
CA LYS A 300 2.45 -11.63 20.74
C LYS A 300 3.38 -12.60 20.00
N GLU A 301 3.15 -12.84 18.71
CA GLU A 301 3.98 -13.77 17.90
C GLU A 301 5.30 -13.15 17.47
N THR A 302 5.32 -11.84 17.23
CA THR A 302 6.48 -11.14 16.68
C THR A 302 7.32 -10.44 17.75
N GLY A 303 6.70 -10.06 18.87
CA GLY A 303 7.30 -9.20 19.90
C GLY A 303 7.48 -7.76 19.44
N MET A 304 6.77 -7.36 18.36
CA MET A 304 6.71 -5.99 17.87
C MET A 304 5.52 -5.28 18.53
N ASP A 305 5.53 -3.96 18.50
CA ASP A 305 4.50 -3.06 19.01
C ASP A 305 4.09 -2.18 17.84
N PHE A 306 2.89 -2.45 17.27
CA PHE A 306 2.40 -1.77 16.07
C PHE A 306 1.55 -0.57 16.47
N PHE A 307 1.44 0.41 15.58
CA PHE A 307 0.56 1.58 15.71
C PHE A 307 0.70 2.34 17.04
N TYR A 308 1.81 2.16 17.76
CA TYR A 308 2.13 2.74 19.08
C TYR A 308 2.05 4.27 19.14
N GLN A 309 1.95 4.95 18.00
CA GLN A 309 1.75 6.41 17.92
C GLN A 309 0.29 6.82 18.16
N LEU A 310 -0.65 5.88 18.13
CA LEU A 310 -2.04 6.14 18.49
C LEU A 310 -2.16 6.44 19.99
N GLU A 311 -3.28 7.07 20.39
CA GLU A 311 -3.60 7.15 21.82
C GLU A 311 -3.82 5.75 22.39
N ASP A 312 -3.26 5.42 23.56
CA ASP A 312 -3.28 4.11 24.22
C ASP A 312 -4.67 3.44 24.21
N LYS A 313 -5.73 4.24 24.41
CA LYS A 313 -7.09 3.72 24.39
C LYS A 313 -7.53 3.29 23.00
N GLN A 314 -7.24 4.11 21.99
CA GLN A 314 -7.60 3.85 20.59
C GLN A 314 -6.81 2.67 20.05
N GLU A 315 -5.51 2.65 20.28
CA GLU A 315 -4.60 1.57 19.95
C GLU A 315 -5.15 0.24 20.47
N LYS A 316 -5.31 0.12 21.78
CA LYS A 316 -5.83 -1.07 22.44
C LYS A 316 -7.21 -1.51 21.94
N GLU A 317 -8.10 -0.58 21.62
CA GLU A 317 -9.43 -0.92 21.10
C GLU A 317 -9.37 -1.48 19.68
N LEU A 318 -8.46 -0.97 18.85
CA LEU A 318 -8.28 -1.40 17.45
C LEU A 318 -7.53 -2.74 17.37
N GLU A 319 -6.51 -2.93 18.18
CA GLU A 319 -5.58 -4.07 18.07
C GLU A 319 -6.14 -5.37 18.63
N ARG A 320 -6.97 -5.29 19.69
CA ARG A 320 -7.60 -6.48 20.29
C ARG A 320 -8.69 -7.14 19.42
N VAL A 321 -9.20 -6.42 18.40
CA VAL A 321 -10.36 -6.87 17.61
C VAL A 321 -9.90 -7.52 16.32
N CYS A 322 -10.40 -8.75 16.07
CA CYS A 322 -10.35 -9.38 14.75
C CYS A 322 -11.77 -9.43 14.20
N ASN A 323 -12.10 -8.60 13.22
CA ASN A 323 -13.42 -8.57 12.60
C ASN A 323 -13.32 -8.56 11.06
N PRO A 324 -13.10 -9.74 10.42
CA PRO A 324 -13.00 -9.87 8.96
C PRO A 324 -14.23 -9.31 8.22
N ALA A 325 -15.42 -9.46 8.77
CA ALA A 325 -16.65 -8.95 8.16
C ALA A 325 -16.64 -7.42 7.97
N SER A 326 -16.01 -6.66 8.90
CA SER A 326 -15.86 -5.20 8.75
C SER A 326 -14.93 -4.82 7.60
N TRP A 327 -14.09 -5.74 7.15
CA TRP A 327 -13.18 -5.59 6.02
C TRP A 327 -13.74 -6.17 4.71
N GLY A 328 -14.94 -6.77 4.74
CA GLY A 328 -15.61 -7.37 3.59
C GLY A 328 -14.98 -8.70 3.14
N ILE A 329 -14.43 -9.44 4.08
CA ILE A 329 -13.91 -10.79 3.90
C ILE A 329 -14.54 -11.77 4.89
#